data_00dd5007eafc830ad2cce70025151e1d
#
_entry.id   00dd5007eafc830ad2cce70025151e1d
#
_cell.length_a   1.000
_cell.length_b   1.000
_cell.length_c   1.000
_cell.angle_alpha   90.00
_cell.angle_beta   90.00
_cell.angle_gamma   90.00
#
_symmetry.space_group_name_H-M   'P 1'
#
loop_
_entity.id
_entity.type
_entity.pdbx_description
1 polymer ?
#
loop_
_entity_poly.entity_id
_entity_poly.type
_entity_poly.pdbx_seq_one_letter_code
_entity_poly.pdbx_strand_id
1 'polypeptide(L)'
;MKNIIKEKIKELEERIESNNEEIKRNFSRIEGVMHDWREKDINDMCYESETISFASKEIEKLQNNNFIYRSQLIELKSWLENDDEE
;
A
#
# COMPACT_ATOMS: atom_id res chain seq x y z
N MET A 1 25.33 8.94 12.49
CA MET A 1 24.65 9.17 11.19
C MET A 1 24.17 7.89 10.54
N LYS A 2 25.05 6.91 10.32
CA LYS A 2 24.67 5.63 9.70
C LYS A 2 23.54 4.90 10.43
N ASN A 3 23.57 4.89 11.76
CA ASN A 3 22.53 4.19 12.54
C ASN A 3 21.16 4.84 12.37
N ILE A 4 21.13 6.17 12.31
CA ILE A 4 19.88 6.92 12.12
C ILE A 4 19.30 6.63 10.73
N ILE A 5 20.15 6.60 9.71
CA ILE A 5 19.75 6.29 8.33
C ILE A 5 19.22 4.86 8.26
N LYS A 6 19.90 3.91 8.85
CA LYS A 6 19.47 2.49 8.87
C LYS A 6 18.12 2.31 9.58
N GLU A 7 17.91 3.00 10.69
CA GLU A 7 16.63 2.97 11.40
C GLU A 7 15.51 3.53 10.55
N LYS A 8 15.77 4.63 9.85
CA LYS A 8 14.77 5.25 8.98
C LYS A 8 14.43 4.35 7.79
N ILE A 9 15.42 3.70 7.20
CA ILE A 9 15.22 2.72 6.14
C ILE A 9 14.31 1.59 6.63
N LYS A 10 14.60 1.04 7.78
CA LYS A 10 13.81 -0.04 8.37
C LYS A 10 12.37 0.40 8.61
N GLU A 11 12.18 1.59 9.16
CA GLU A 11 10.85 2.16 9.39
C GLU A 11 10.05 2.29 8.09
N LEU A 12 10.68 2.79 7.04
CA LEU A 12 10.01 2.94 5.73
C LEU A 12 9.67 1.58 5.12
N GLU A 13 10.56 0.60 5.22
CA GLU A 13 10.30 -0.74 4.73
C GLU A 13 9.12 -1.39 5.45
N GLU A 14 9.03 -1.18 6.77
CA GLU A 14 7.91 -1.67 7.57
C GLU A 14 6.59 -1.01 7.18
N ARG A 15 6.62 0.29 6.88
CA ARG A 15 5.43 1.01 6.43
C ARG A 15 4.95 0.51 5.07
N ILE A 16 5.87 0.27 4.14
CA ILE A 16 5.55 -0.28 2.83
C ILE A 16 4.92 -1.65 2.98
N GLU A 17 5.50 -2.51 3.82
CA GLU A 17 4.97 -3.85 4.06
C GLU A 17 3.57 -3.79 4.67
N SER A 18 3.36 -2.92 5.66
CA SER A 18 2.05 -2.72 6.27
C SER A 18 1.02 -2.24 5.24
N ASN A 19 1.40 -1.30 4.39
CA ASN A 19 0.54 -0.81 3.32
C ASN A 19 0.21 -1.91 2.31
N ASN A 20 1.18 -2.76 1.98
CA ASN A 20 0.96 -3.88 1.07
C ASN A 20 -0.05 -4.88 1.64
N GLU A 21 0.01 -5.15 2.95
CA GLU A 21 -0.97 -6.01 3.61
C GLU A 21 -2.37 -5.40 3.56
N GLU A 22 -2.47 -4.09 3.78
CA GLU A 22 -3.75 -3.39 3.71
C GLU A 22 -4.30 -3.37 2.28
N ILE A 23 -3.44 -3.21 1.28
CA ILE A 23 -3.82 -3.31 -0.13
C ILE A 23 -4.42 -4.69 -0.42
N LYS A 24 -3.77 -5.74 0.05
CA LYS A 24 -4.27 -7.12 -0.13
C LYS A 24 -5.64 -7.31 0.50
N ARG A 25 -5.87 -6.75 1.69
CA ARG A 25 -7.18 -6.81 2.35
C ARG A 25 -8.25 -6.12 1.52
N ASN A 26 -7.93 -4.97 0.94
CA ASN A 26 -8.88 -4.25 0.09
C ASN A 26 -9.18 -5.01 -1.20
N PHE A 27 -8.19 -5.65 -1.82
CA PHE A 27 -8.42 -6.53 -2.96
C PHE A 27 -9.35 -7.70 -2.59
N SER A 28 -9.14 -8.30 -1.42
CA SER A 28 -10.01 -9.39 -0.94
C SER A 28 -11.45 -8.92 -0.75
N ARG A 29 -11.65 -7.70 -0.26
CA ARG A 29 -12.99 -7.13 -0.14
C ARG A 29 -13.66 -6.98 -1.49
N ILE A 30 -12.92 -6.49 -2.49
CA ILE A 30 -13.44 -6.33 -3.86
C ILE A 30 -13.79 -7.69 -4.45
N GLU A 31 -12.91 -8.68 -4.30
CA GLU A 31 -13.15 -10.04 -4.79
C GLU A 31 -14.39 -10.65 -4.14
N GLY A 32 -14.56 -10.46 -2.84
CA GLY A 32 -15.73 -10.94 -2.11
C GLY A 32 -17.03 -10.35 -2.64
N VAL A 33 -17.04 -9.03 -2.90
CA VAL A 33 -18.20 -8.34 -3.46
C VAL A 33 -18.50 -8.86 -4.87
N MET A 34 -17.48 -9.00 -5.70
CA MET A 34 -17.66 -9.49 -7.08
C MET A 34 -18.15 -10.93 -7.10
N HIS A 35 -17.71 -11.77 -6.16
CA HIS A 35 -18.19 -13.12 -6.01
C HIS A 35 -19.69 -13.14 -5.67
N ASP A 36 -20.09 -12.30 -4.72
CA ASP A 36 -21.49 -12.17 -4.30
C ASP A 36 -22.38 -11.69 -5.44
N TRP A 37 -21.89 -10.78 -6.30
CA TRP A 37 -22.64 -10.26 -7.42
C TRP A 37 -23.07 -11.33 -8.44
N ARG A 38 -22.32 -12.42 -8.51
CA ARG A 38 -22.67 -13.53 -9.43
C ARG A 38 -23.92 -14.25 -8.99
N GLU A 39 -24.28 -14.13 -7.70
CA GLU A 39 -25.39 -14.85 -7.09
C GLU A 39 -26.55 -13.94 -6.67
N LYS A 40 -26.37 -12.61 -6.73
CA LYS A 40 -27.36 -11.65 -6.26
C LYS A 40 -28.08 -10.94 -7.39
N ASP A 41 -29.27 -10.41 -7.04
CA ASP A 41 -30.07 -9.58 -7.91
C ASP A 41 -29.33 -8.25 -8.18
N ILE A 42 -29.47 -7.74 -9.41
CA ILE A 42 -28.89 -6.46 -9.86
C ILE A 42 -29.25 -5.30 -8.91
N ASN A 43 -30.45 -5.33 -8.33
CA ASN A 43 -30.91 -4.27 -7.43
C ASN A 43 -30.09 -4.14 -6.15
N ASP A 44 -29.43 -5.19 -5.73
CA ASP A 44 -28.58 -5.20 -4.52
C ASP A 44 -27.16 -4.74 -4.79
N MET A 45 -26.79 -4.60 -6.07
CA MET A 45 -25.43 -4.20 -6.47
C MET A 45 -25.06 -2.77 -6.12
N CYS A 46 -26.06 -1.89 -5.92
CA CYS A 46 -25.83 -0.48 -5.65
C CYS A 46 -25.01 -0.22 -4.38
N TYR A 47 -25.32 -0.95 -3.30
CA TYR A 47 -24.58 -0.82 -2.04
C TYR A 47 -23.17 -1.37 -2.15
N GLU A 48 -23.02 -2.45 -2.90
CA GLU A 48 -21.74 -3.11 -3.07
C GLU A 48 -20.79 -2.31 -3.97
N SER A 49 -21.34 -1.53 -4.91
CA SER A 49 -20.50 -0.67 -5.75
C SER A 49 -19.85 0.44 -4.95
N GLU A 50 -20.48 0.93 -3.89
CA GLU A 50 -19.86 1.88 -2.97
C GLU A 50 -18.67 1.27 -2.23
N THR A 51 -18.81 0.00 -1.82
CA THR A 51 -17.73 -0.73 -1.16
C THR A 51 -16.52 -0.88 -2.10
N ILE A 52 -16.76 -1.23 -3.37
CA ILE A 52 -15.70 -1.34 -4.37
C ILE A 52 -15.04 0.02 -4.60
N SER A 53 -15.82 1.08 -4.73
CA SER A 53 -15.30 2.43 -4.92
C SER A 53 -14.43 2.86 -3.75
N PHE A 54 -14.88 2.62 -2.53
CA PHE A 54 -14.12 2.94 -1.32
C PHE A 54 -12.82 2.15 -1.25
N ALA A 55 -12.88 0.85 -1.48
CA ALA A 55 -11.70 -0.01 -1.45
C ALA A 55 -10.70 0.38 -2.54
N SER A 56 -11.17 0.71 -3.74
CA SER A 56 -10.32 1.14 -4.85
C SER A 56 -9.58 2.45 -4.53
N LYS A 57 -10.27 3.40 -3.93
CA LYS A 57 -9.66 4.67 -3.50
C LYS A 57 -8.61 4.45 -2.41
N GLU A 58 -8.89 3.55 -1.49
CA GLU A 58 -7.95 3.21 -0.42
C GLU A 58 -6.69 2.55 -0.98
N ILE A 59 -6.85 1.64 -1.94
CA ILE A 59 -5.73 1.02 -2.65
C ILE A 59 -4.87 2.09 -3.34
N GLU A 60 -5.50 2.99 -4.07
CA GLU A 60 -4.79 4.07 -4.77
C GLU A 60 -3.99 4.93 -3.80
N LYS A 61 -4.60 5.33 -2.68
CA LYS A 61 -3.95 6.11 -1.64
C LYS A 61 -2.71 5.40 -1.08
N LEU A 62 -2.86 4.10 -0.77
CA LEU A 62 -1.77 3.30 -0.23
C LEU A 62 -0.64 3.11 -1.24
N GLN A 63 -0.98 2.91 -2.51
CA GLN A 63 0.01 2.79 -3.58
C GLN A 63 0.79 4.10 -3.76
N ASN A 64 0.10 5.24 -3.69
CA ASN A 64 0.74 6.54 -3.77
C ASN A 64 1.69 6.78 -2.60
N ASN A 65 1.28 6.42 -1.39
CA ASN A 65 2.13 6.50 -0.21
C ASN A 65 3.35 5.59 -0.34
N ASN A 66 3.18 4.39 -0.85
CA ASN A 66 4.29 3.47 -1.09
C ASN A 66 5.28 4.02 -2.11
N PHE A 67 4.79 4.69 -3.14
CA PHE A 67 5.65 5.34 -4.14
C PHE A 67 6.56 6.38 -3.46
N ILE A 68 5.98 7.21 -2.60
CA ILE A 68 6.73 8.22 -1.85
C ILE A 68 7.78 7.55 -0.95
N TYR A 69 7.39 6.52 -0.21
CA TYR A 69 8.30 5.81 0.69
C TYR A 69 9.44 5.13 -0.06
N ARG A 70 9.15 4.53 -1.22
CA ARG A 70 10.19 3.91 -2.06
C ARG A 70 11.18 4.94 -2.59
N SER A 71 10.70 6.12 -2.96
CA SER A 71 11.57 7.21 -3.40
C SER A 71 12.50 7.66 -2.28
N GLN A 72 11.97 7.77 -1.07
CA GLN A 72 12.77 8.11 0.11
C GLN A 72 13.79 7.02 0.44
N LEU A 73 13.41 5.75 0.26
CA LEU A 73 14.33 4.63 0.48
C LEU A 73 15.53 4.68 -0.47
N ILE A 74 15.26 4.95 -1.74
CA ILE A 74 16.33 5.04 -2.73
C ILE A 74 17.32 6.13 -2.34
N GLU A 75 16.83 7.29 -1.93
CA GLU A 75 17.65 8.40 -1.49
C GLU A 75 18.47 8.05 -0.25
N LEU A 76 17.82 7.47 0.76
CA LEU A 76 18.50 7.11 2.00
C LEU A 76 19.56 6.03 1.79
N LYS A 77 19.28 5.05 0.96
CA LYS A 77 20.24 3.99 0.63
C LYS A 77 21.45 4.56 -0.12
N SER A 78 21.23 5.54 -0.99
CA SER A 78 22.29 6.25 -1.70
C SER A 78 23.18 6.98 -0.70
N TRP A 79 22.60 7.68 0.27
CA TRP A 79 23.37 8.37 1.31
C TRP A 79 24.21 7.40 2.13
N LEU A 80 23.64 6.23 2.45
CA LEU A 80 24.35 5.21 3.23
C LEU A 80 25.55 4.66 2.46
N GLU A 81 25.41 4.44 1.15
CA GLU A 81 26.51 3.98 0.29
C GLU A 81 27.61 5.02 0.20
N ASN A 82 27.24 6.29 0.05
CA ASN A 82 28.22 7.39 0.00
C ASN A 82 28.98 7.54 1.31
N ASP A 83 28.30 7.32 2.43
CA ASP A 83 28.90 7.41 3.75
C ASP A 83 29.94 6.29 3.95
N ASP A 84 29.72 5.11 3.37
CA ASP A 84 30.64 3.99 3.45
C ASP A 84 31.93 4.21 2.65
N GLU A 85 31.94 5.12 1.69
CA GLU A 85 33.11 5.44 0.87
C GLU A 85 34.11 6.36 1.60
N GLU A 86 33.68 6.99 2.65
CA GLU A 86 34.55 7.87 3.47
C GLU A 86 35.26 7.07 4.57
#